data_3c2747e29dbbb1582c411db003c2a537
#
_entry.id   3c2747e29dbbb1582c411db003c2a537
#
_cell.length_a   1.000
_cell.length_b   1.000
_cell.length_c   1.000
_cell.angle_alpha   90.00
_cell.angle_beta   90.00
_cell.angle_gamma   90.00
#
_symmetry.space_group_name_H-M   'P 1'
#
loop_
_entity.id
_entity.type
_entity.pdbx_description
1 polymer ?
#
loop_
_entity_poly.entity_id
_entity_poly.type
_entity_poly.pdbx_seq_one_letter_code
_entity_poly.pdbx_strand_id
1 'polypeptide(L)' 'MGVNIKKGIVIKALNNNMVLIKEQGVEKILLAKGIGFNKKFGDILENNLEVDKVFSIEDKKIKKT' A
#
# COMPACT_ATOMS: atom_id res chain seq x y z
N MET A 1 3.84 -9.41 -14.67
CA MET A 1 3.50 -9.95 -13.52
C MET A 1 3.32 -8.97 -12.48
N GLY A 2 2.34 -8.92 -11.80
CA GLY A 2 2.11 -7.97 -10.75
C GLY A 2 2.02 -8.67 -9.42
N VAL A 3 1.84 -7.92 -8.38
CA VAL A 3 1.66 -8.44 -7.05
C VAL A 3 0.22 -8.14 -6.66
N ASN A 4 -0.48 -9.14 -6.19
CA ASN A 4 -1.86 -8.93 -5.75
C ASN A 4 -1.92 -8.68 -4.27
N ILE A 5 -2.81 -7.78 -3.87
CA ILE A 5 -3.07 -7.60 -2.46
C ILE A 5 -4.53 -7.93 -2.23
N LYS A 6 -4.85 -8.37 -1.04
CA LYS A 6 -6.20 -8.74 -0.75
C LYS A 6 -7.03 -7.58 -0.28
N LYS A 7 -6.52 -6.83 0.67
CA LYS A 7 -7.29 -5.74 1.20
C LYS A 7 -6.39 -4.80 1.95
N GLY A 8 -6.46 -3.56 1.65
CA GLY A 8 -5.68 -2.57 2.34
C GLY A 8 -6.47 -1.29 2.52
N ILE A 9 -6.12 -0.53 3.51
CA ILE A 9 -6.77 0.73 3.78
C ILE A 9 -5.80 1.83 3.44
N VAL A 10 -6.22 2.75 2.60
CA VAL A 10 -5.36 3.83 2.15
C VAL A 10 -5.09 4.79 3.29
N ILE A 11 -3.82 5.09 3.51
CA ILE A 11 -3.43 6.09 4.48
C ILE A 11 -3.25 7.42 3.76
N LYS A 12 -2.54 7.40 2.64
CA LYS A 12 -2.43 8.61 1.84
C LYS A 12 -1.84 8.25 0.48
N ALA A 13 -2.13 9.07 -0.50
CA ALA A 13 -1.54 8.91 -1.81
C ALA A 13 -0.25 9.71 -1.81
N LEU A 14 0.85 9.08 -2.15
CA LEU A 14 2.13 9.74 -2.19
C LEU A 14 2.29 10.51 -3.51
N ASN A 15 1.76 9.93 -4.56
CA ASN A 15 1.64 10.62 -5.83
C ASN A 15 0.68 9.81 -6.67
N ASN A 16 0.56 10.12 -7.94
CA ASN A 16 -0.45 9.44 -8.77
C ASN A 16 -0.19 7.96 -8.93
N ASN A 17 1.05 7.54 -8.71
CA ASN A 17 1.41 6.15 -8.93
C ASN A 17 1.82 5.41 -7.68
N MET A 18 1.75 6.05 -6.54
CA MET A 18 2.15 5.42 -5.28
C MET A 18 1.17 5.75 -4.18
N VAL A 19 0.86 4.76 -3.39
CA VAL A 19 -0.07 4.95 -2.30
C VAL A 19 0.43 4.21 -1.07
N LEU A 20 0.28 4.83 0.08
CA LEU A 20 0.64 4.21 1.34
C LEU A 20 -0.62 3.61 1.93
N ILE A 21 -0.57 2.33 2.24
CA ILE A 21 -1.72 1.63 2.78
C ILE A 21 -1.33 0.86 4.02
N LYS A 22 -2.34 0.37 4.72
CA LYS A 22 -2.12 -0.52 5.83
C LYS A 22 -2.87 -1.81 5.53
N GLU A 23 -2.15 -2.90 5.58
CA GLU A 23 -2.74 -4.20 5.31
C GLU A 23 -2.41 -5.11 6.47
N GLN A 24 -3.41 -5.58 7.18
CA GLN A 24 -3.23 -6.47 8.31
C GLN A 24 -2.23 -5.92 9.31
N GLY A 25 -2.35 -4.63 9.60
CA GLY A 25 -1.48 -4.02 10.58
C GLY A 25 -0.10 -3.63 10.09
N VAL A 26 0.19 -3.88 8.83
CA VAL A 26 1.49 -3.58 8.27
C VAL A 26 1.34 -2.49 7.23
N GLU A 27 2.18 -1.47 7.31
CA GLU A 27 2.14 -0.40 6.33
C GLU A 27 2.92 -0.82 5.10
N LYS A 28 2.37 -0.54 3.95
CA LYS A 28 3.00 -0.90 2.69
C LYS A 28 2.82 0.23 1.71
N ILE A 29 3.77 0.36 0.80
CA ILE A 29 3.65 1.31 -0.28
C ILE A 29 3.42 0.52 -1.55
N LEU A 30 2.37 0.85 -2.25
CA LEU A 30 2.04 0.18 -3.50
C LEU A 30 2.41 1.08 -4.66
N LEU A 31 3.03 0.49 -5.65
CA LEU A 31 3.41 1.22 -6.86
C LEU A 31 2.64 0.61 -8.02
N ALA A 32 1.84 1.43 -8.66
CA ALA A 32 1.13 0.99 -9.87
C ALA A 32 0.62 2.22 -10.57
N LYS A 33 0.58 2.16 -11.88
CA LYS A 33 0.18 3.30 -12.66
C LYS A 33 -1.21 3.76 -12.26
N GLY A 34 -1.32 4.99 -11.87
CA GLY A 34 -2.61 5.57 -11.52
C GLY A 34 -3.21 5.14 -10.20
N ILE A 35 -2.50 4.32 -9.45
CA ILE A 35 -3.08 3.78 -8.24
C ILE A 35 -3.38 4.84 -7.19
N GLY A 36 -2.63 5.93 -7.19
CA GLY A 36 -2.84 6.98 -6.21
C GLY A 36 -3.86 8.03 -6.63
N PHE A 37 -4.39 7.91 -7.85
CA PHE A 37 -5.31 8.90 -8.35
C PHE A 37 -6.64 8.78 -7.61
N ASN A 38 -7.12 9.88 -7.08
CA ASN A 38 -8.39 9.92 -6.34
C ASN A 38 -8.43 9.04 -5.11
N LYS A 39 -7.30 8.70 -4.54
CA LYS A 39 -7.31 7.93 -3.31
C LYS A 39 -7.21 8.86 -2.13
N LYS A 40 -7.96 8.55 -1.10
CA LYS A 40 -7.91 9.35 0.12
C LYS A 40 -7.88 8.46 1.32
N PHE A 41 -7.54 9.06 2.45
CA PHE A 41 -7.45 8.33 3.70
C PHE A 41 -8.75 7.58 3.96
N GLY A 42 -8.62 6.33 4.28
CA GLY A 42 -9.78 5.52 4.59
C GLY A 42 -10.35 4.72 3.43
N ASP A 43 -9.91 5.02 2.21
CA ASP A 43 -10.39 4.25 1.08
C ASP A 43 -9.92 2.82 1.22
N ILE A 44 -10.72 1.90 0.75
CA ILE A 44 -10.38 0.49 0.86
C ILE A 44 -10.02 -0.05 -0.51
N LEU A 45 -8.86 -0.70 -0.59
CA LEU A 45 -8.43 -1.37 -1.79
C LEU A 45 -8.60 -2.86 -1.54
N GLU A 46 -9.34 -3.51 -2.39
CA GLU A 46 -9.56 -4.94 -2.18
C GLU A 46 -9.77 -5.64 -3.49
N ASN A 47 -10.05 -6.90 -3.41
CA ASN A 47 -10.36 -7.72 -4.57
C ASN A 47 -9.20 -7.99 -5.48
N ASN A 48 -8.10 -8.38 -4.88
CA ASN A 48 -6.96 -8.81 -5.68
C ASN A 48 -6.44 -7.72 -6.58
N LEU A 49 -6.33 -6.55 -6.04
CA LEU A 49 -5.77 -5.45 -6.79
C LEU A 49 -4.36 -5.81 -7.20
N GLU A 50 -4.08 -5.70 -8.48
CA GLU A 50 -2.76 -6.02 -8.99
C GLU A 50 -1.92 -4.76 -9.05
N VAL A 51 -0.73 -4.79 -8.47
CA VAL A 51 0.15 -3.65 -8.47
C VAL A 51 1.52 -4.07 -9.00
N ASP A 52 2.31 -3.10 -9.42
CA ASP A 52 3.63 -3.40 -9.97
C ASP A 52 4.61 -3.79 -8.91
N LYS A 53 4.60 -3.12 -7.78
CA LYS A 53 5.50 -3.41 -6.69
C LYS A 53 4.87 -3.09 -5.36
N VAL A 54 5.32 -3.81 -4.34
CA VAL A 54 4.88 -3.58 -2.99
C VAL A 54 6.11 -3.45 -2.12
N PHE A 55 6.18 -2.37 -1.36
CA PHE A 55 7.27 -2.18 -0.41
C PHE A 55 6.67 -2.23 0.99
N SER A 56 7.18 -3.10 1.82
CA SER A 56 6.72 -3.20 3.19
C SER A 56 7.54 -2.29 4.06
N ILE A 57 6.88 -1.52 4.90
CA ILE A 57 7.58 -0.67 5.84
C ILE A 57 7.57 -1.40 7.15
N GLU A 58 8.72 -1.84 7.58
CA GLU A 58 8.82 -2.56 8.81
C GLU A 58 9.47 -1.73 9.86
N ASP A 59 8.96 -1.87 11.05
CA ASP A 59 9.49 -1.12 12.14
C ASP A 59 10.59 -1.90 12.80
N LYS A 60 11.73 -1.89 12.19
CA LYS A 60 12.80 -2.69 12.66
C LYS A 60 13.54 -2.19 13.81
N LYS A 61 13.40 -0.99 14.11
CA LYS A 61 14.15 -0.44 15.16
C LYS A 61 13.97 -1.13 16.43
N ILE A 62 12.97 -1.85 16.49
CA ILE A 62 12.80 -2.51 17.67
C ILE A 62 13.74 -3.54 17.92
N LYS A 63 14.18 -3.80 17.42
CA LYS A 63 14.79 -4.75 17.70
C LYS A 63 15.75 -4.73 18.40
N LYS A 64 15.96 -4.36 18.81
CA LYS A 64 16.70 -4.35 19.43
C LYS A 64 16.81 -4.97 20.09
N THR A 65 17.00 -4.94 20.25
CA THR A 65 17.15 -5.56 20.86
C THR A 65 17.46 -5.88 20.90
#